data_174c20e93c0d3f9f562f601c5f64326d
#
_entry.id   174c20e93c0d3f9f562f601c5f64326d
#
_cell.length_a   1.000
_cell.length_b   1.000
_cell.length_c   1.000
_cell.angle_alpha   90.00
_cell.angle_beta   90.00
_cell.angle_gamma   90.00
#
_symmetry.space_group_name_H-M   'P 1'
#
loop_
_entity.id
_entity.type
_entity.pdbx_description
1 polymer ?
#
loop_
_entity_poly.entity_id
_entity_poly.type
_entity_poly.pdbx_seq_one_letter_code
_entity_poly.pdbx_strand_id
1 'polypeptide(L)'
;MGIPQLNQFLQQHSKNGIKEISLNNLRGKTIAVDTSIYLYKYLSEGALVENFYLLITKFRQFNITPLFVFDGKPPPEKHAEIANRKQKKETAKQEYDNLLLKYDKEHNSRKKSSMKVALENLKRQFIKVTYDDINTIKHLMQSYGVSYHEATGEADSFCAAIVNSGKAYACLSEDMDMFVYGCNKVLRYLSLMNSTVVQYDTVIILDDLKMTYEEFKHVCIITGSDYANKYKGSLQSTMQLFNTYKEDNAEFGSESETFYDWVMSNTKYFDETINFDDIDKLFNVGNYDQNIVDTIKIFNS
;
A
#
# COMPACT_ATOMS: atom_id res chain seq x y z
N MET A 1 -1.65 0.52 -5.58
CA MET A 1 -1.73 1.83 -4.92
C MET A 1 -0.31 2.24 -4.59
N GLY A 2 -0.07 3.48 -4.21
CA GLY A 2 1.26 4.01 -3.91
C GLY A 2 2.11 4.31 -5.15
N ILE A 3 3.41 4.14 -5.03
CA ILE A 3 4.41 4.57 -6.03
C ILE A 3 4.21 3.90 -7.40
N PRO A 4 4.03 4.67 -8.49
CA PRO A 4 3.81 4.12 -9.82
C PRO A 4 4.99 3.26 -10.28
N GLN A 5 4.70 2.11 -10.89
CA GLN A 5 5.68 1.17 -11.46
C GLN A 5 6.68 0.54 -10.46
N LEU A 6 6.68 0.93 -9.18
CA LEU A 6 7.65 0.45 -8.19
C LEU A 6 7.63 -1.08 -8.08
N ASN A 7 6.45 -1.69 -8.03
CA ASN A 7 6.36 -3.14 -7.93
C ASN A 7 7.07 -3.87 -9.10
N GLN A 8 6.82 -3.40 -10.33
CA GLN A 8 7.46 -3.99 -11.50
C GLN A 8 8.97 -3.80 -11.47
N PHE A 9 9.43 -2.62 -11.06
CA PHE A 9 10.85 -2.30 -10.92
C PHE A 9 11.52 -3.23 -9.90
N LEU A 10 10.95 -3.38 -8.70
CA LEU A 10 11.50 -4.25 -7.67
C LEU A 10 11.57 -5.72 -8.14
N GLN A 11 10.52 -6.24 -8.80
CA GLN A 11 10.52 -7.60 -9.34
C GLN A 11 11.58 -7.83 -10.42
N GLN A 12 11.95 -6.80 -11.16
CA GLN A 12 12.99 -6.89 -12.20
C GLN A 12 14.40 -6.81 -11.62
N HIS A 13 14.61 -6.03 -10.57
CA HIS A 13 15.95 -5.68 -10.07
C HIS A 13 16.33 -6.37 -8.75
N SER A 14 15.36 -6.87 -7.96
CA SER A 14 15.64 -7.62 -6.74
C SER A 14 15.16 -9.07 -6.87
N LYS A 15 16.09 -9.97 -7.14
CA LYS A 15 15.80 -11.41 -7.27
C LYS A 15 15.83 -12.14 -5.93
N ASN A 16 16.59 -11.61 -4.97
CA ASN A 16 16.79 -12.28 -3.68
C ASN A 16 15.79 -11.79 -2.63
N GLY A 17 15.36 -10.52 -2.73
CA GLY A 17 14.48 -9.88 -1.76
C GLY A 17 12.99 -10.20 -1.94
N ILE A 18 12.58 -10.85 -3.05
CA ILE A 18 11.18 -11.12 -3.36
C ILE A 18 10.98 -12.62 -3.59
N LYS A 19 10.16 -13.26 -2.74
CA LYS A 19 9.94 -14.71 -2.79
C LYS A 19 8.50 -15.07 -2.51
N GLU A 20 7.92 -15.96 -3.28
CA GLU A 20 6.68 -16.63 -2.90
C GLU A 20 6.98 -17.66 -1.80
N ILE A 21 6.25 -17.58 -0.70
CA ILE A 21 6.38 -18.47 0.44
C ILE A 21 5.03 -19.08 0.82
N SER A 22 5.05 -20.28 1.40
CA SER A 22 3.87 -20.87 2.03
C SER A 22 3.53 -20.15 3.34
N LEU A 23 2.26 -20.06 3.68
CA LEU A 23 1.82 -19.56 4.99
C LEU A 23 2.42 -20.38 6.13
N ASN A 24 2.80 -21.63 5.89
CA ASN A 24 3.49 -22.44 6.90
C ASN A 24 4.85 -21.85 7.33
N ASN A 25 5.53 -21.08 6.47
CA ASN A 25 6.76 -20.37 6.80
C ASN A 25 6.54 -19.22 7.80
N LEU A 26 5.29 -18.79 7.97
CA LEU A 26 4.88 -17.72 8.89
C LEU A 26 4.37 -18.26 10.23
N ARG A 27 4.48 -19.57 10.46
CA ARG A 27 4.01 -20.22 11.68
C ARG A 27 4.62 -19.59 12.94
N GLY A 28 3.78 -19.26 13.91
CA GLY A 28 4.18 -18.60 15.16
C GLY A 28 4.57 -17.13 15.00
N LYS A 29 4.32 -16.54 13.84
CA LYS A 29 4.60 -15.12 13.59
C LYS A 29 3.36 -14.26 13.79
N THR A 30 3.57 -13.04 14.26
CA THR A 30 2.56 -11.98 14.25
C THR A 30 2.65 -11.23 12.94
N ILE A 31 1.52 -11.01 12.28
CA ILE A 31 1.41 -10.28 11.01
C ILE A 31 0.51 -9.07 11.23
N ALA A 32 1.04 -7.87 11.02
CA ALA A 32 0.23 -6.66 10.92
C ALA A 32 -0.53 -6.68 9.59
N VAL A 33 -1.84 -6.44 9.62
CA VAL A 33 -2.68 -6.48 8.42
C VAL A 33 -3.27 -5.10 8.18
N ASP A 34 -2.92 -4.49 7.06
CA ASP A 34 -3.62 -3.31 6.57
C ASP A 34 -5.03 -3.72 6.16
N THR A 35 -5.98 -3.40 7.05
CA THR A 35 -7.36 -3.90 6.92
C THR A 35 -8.10 -3.22 5.78
N SER A 36 -7.81 -1.96 5.50
CA SER A 36 -8.55 -1.15 4.52
C SER A 36 -8.49 -1.74 3.12
N ILE A 37 -7.34 -2.23 2.68
CA ILE A 37 -7.17 -2.89 1.38
C ILE A 37 -8.10 -4.12 1.26
N TYR A 38 -8.17 -4.93 2.32
CA TYR A 38 -9.00 -6.13 2.34
C TYR A 38 -10.50 -5.82 2.46
N LEU A 39 -10.89 -4.72 3.14
CA LEU A 39 -12.27 -4.24 3.14
C LEU A 39 -12.75 -3.93 1.73
N TYR A 40 -12.00 -3.12 0.98
CA TYR A 40 -12.33 -2.79 -0.40
C TYR A 40 -12.30 -4.03 -1.32
N LYS A 41 -11.30 -4.88 -1.20
CA LYS A 41 -11.17 -6.10 -2.00
C LYS A 41 -12.36 -7.03 -1.81
N TYR A 42 -12.66 -7.40 -0.58
CA TYR A 42 -13.69 -8.39 -0.27
C TYR A 42 -15.11 -7.83 -0.48
N LEU A 43 -15.31 -6.54 -0.23
CA LEU A 43 -16.56 -5.88 -0.59
C LEU A 43 -16.77 -5.86 -2.12
N SER A 44 -15.70 -5.69 -2.90
CA SER A 44 -15.75 -5.74 -4.36
C SER A 44 -16.07 -7.14 -4.91
N GLU A 45 -15.73 -8.16 -4.16
CA GLU A 45 -16.04 -9.55 -4.46
C GLU A 45 -17.45 -9.97 -3.99
N GLY A 46 -18.15 -9.09 -3.25
CA GLY A 46 -19.48 -9.34 -2.69
C GLY A 46 -19.49 -10.38 -1.56
N ALA A 47 -18.34 -10.62 -0.94
CA ALA A 47 -18.13 -11.67 0.08
C ALA A 47 -17.28 -11.13 1.25
N LEU A 48 -17.69 -9.97 1.80
CA LEU A 48 -16.92 -9.27 2.83
C LEU A 48 -16.70 -10.11 4.08
N VAL A 49 -17.78 -10.59 4.68
CA VAL A 49 -17.74 -11.35 5.94
C VAL A 49 -17.10 -12.71 5.73
N GLU A 50 -17.50 -13.41 4.67
CA GLU A 50 -17.01 -14.73 4.31
C GLU A 50 -15.50 -14.74 4.09
N ASN A 51 -14.98 -13.76 3.37
CA ASN A 51 -13.55 -13.68 3.06
C ASN A 51 -12.72 -13.25 4.28
N PHE A 52 -13.22 -12.38 5.16
CA PHE A 52 -12.56 -12.10 6.44
C PHE A 52 -12.58 -13.32 7.36
N TYR A 53 -13.69 -14.06 7.41
CA TYR A 53 -13.77 -15.32 8.14
C TYR A 53 -12.73 -16.33 7.62
N LEU A 54 -12.64 -16.50 6.30
CA LEU A 54 -11.64 -17.38 5.66
C LEU A 54 -10.21 -16.93 5.99
N LEU A 55 -9.93 -15.64 5.94
CA LEU A 55 -8.61 -15.08 6.28
C LEU A 55 -8.22 -15.42 7.72
N ILE A 56 -9.11 -15.16 8.68
CA ILE A 56 -8.91 -15.47 10.10
C ILE A 56 -8.69 -16.97 10.30
N THR A 57 -9.54 -17.79 9.68
CA THR A 57 -9.46 -19.24 9.80
C THR A 57 -8.16 -19.79 9.21
N LYS A 58 -7.73 -19.28 8.07
CA LYS A 58 -6.45 -19.66 7.46
C LYS A 58 -5.27 -19.28 8.34
N PHE A 59 -5.26 -18.07 8.90
CA PHE A 59 -4.18 -17.68 9.79
C PHE A 59 -4.11 -18.57 11.03
N ARG A 60 -5.24 -18.91 11.64
CA ARG A 60 -5.30 -19.87 12.74
C ARG A 60 -4.80 -21.27 12.34
N GLN A 61 -5.23 -21.77 11.18
CA GLN A 61 -4.78 -23.08 10.67
C GLN A 61 -3.25 -23.17 10.60
N PHE A 62 -2.58 -22.07 10.23
CA PHE A 62 -1.11 -22.00 10.15
C PHE A 62 -0.46 -21.47 11.43
N ASN A 63 -1.22 -21.28 12.52
CA ASN A 63 -0.71 -20.69 13.77
C ASN A 63 -0.03 -19.34 13.52
N ILE A 64 -0.67 -18.47 12.72
CA ILE A 64 -0.26 -17.08 12.47
C ILE A 64 -1.17 -16.18 13.30
N THR A 65 -0.60 -15.23 14.02
CA THR A 65 -1.35 -14.25 14.82
C THR A 65 -1.57 -12.97 14.00
N PRO A 66 -2.79 -12.68 13.51
CA PRO A 66 -3.03 -11.41 12.84
C PRO A 66 -3.26 -10.28 13.85
N LEU A 67 -2.73 -9.10 13.53
CA LEU A 67 -3.11 -7.83 14.13
C LEU A 67 -3.70 -6.96 13.02
N PHE A 68 -5.02 -6.82 13.00
CA PHE A 68 -5.69 -5.99 12.00
C PHE A 68 -5.60 -4.52 12.38
N VAL A 69 -5.18 -3.67 11.45
CA VAL A 69 -5.08 -2.23 11.64
C VAL A 69 -6.07 -1.53 10.73
N PHE A 70 -6.96 -0.76 11.32
CA PHE A 70 -7.92 0.07 10.60
C PHE A 70 -7.41 1.49 10.49
N ASP A 71 -7.70 2.15 9.35
CA ASP A 71 -7.40 3.57 9.18
C ASP A 71 -8.15 4.43 10.19
N GLY A 72 -7.44 5.45 10.67
CA GLY A 72 -7.99 6.54 11.40
C GLY A 72 -8.28 7.74 10.49
N LYS A 73 -7.99 8.93 10.99
CA LYS A 73 -8.21 10.17 10.24
C LYS A 73 -7.05 10.43 9.27
N PRO A 74 -7.33 10.58 7.95
CA PRO A 74 -6.27 10.87 7.00
C PRO A 74 -5.63 12.23 7.26
N PRO A 75 -4.32 12.42 6.99
CA PRO A 75 -3.66 13.69 7.14
C PRO A 75 -4.17 14.71 6.12
N PRO A 76 -4.09 16.03 6.45
CA PRO A 76 -4.59 17.10 5.56
C PRO A 76 -3.96 17.07 4.17
N GLU A 77 -2.70 16.69 4.07
CA GLU A 77 -1.89 16.63 2.84
C GLU A 77 -2.48 15.64 1.82
N LYS A 78 -3.23 14.63 2.29
CA LYS A 78 -3.89 13.62 1.43
C LYS A 78 -5.26 14.07 0.91
N HIS A 79 -5.76 15.24 1.30
CA HIS A 79 -7.08 15.70 0.90
C HIS A 79 -7.23 15.84 -0.63
N ALA A 80 -6.19 16.30 -1.32
CA ALA A 80 -6.20 16.44 -2.78
C ALA A 80 -6.35 15.07 -3.47
N GLU A 81 -5.63 14.06 -3.00
CA GLU A 81 -5.72 12.68 -3.55
C GLU A 81 -7.08 12.05 -3.21
N ILE A 82 -7.60 12.26 -2.01
CA ILE A 82 -8.95 11.80 -1.62
C ILE A 82 -10.01 12.42 -2.52
N ALA A 83 -9.91 13.74 -2.81
CA ALA A 83 -10.83 14.43 -3.73
C ALA A 83 -10.74 13.87 -5.15
N ASN A 84 -9.53 13.61 -5.65
CA ASN A 84 -9.28 13.00 -6.95
C ASN A 84 -9.88 11.57 -7.02
N ARG A 85 -9.66 10.74 -6.00
CA ARG A 85 -10.27 9.40 -5.89
C ARG A 85 -11.80 9.47 -5.86
N LYS A 86 -12.37 10.46 -5.16
CA LYS A 86 -13.83 10.68 -5.14
C LYS A 86 -14.35 11.03 -6.53
N GLN A 87 -13.69 11.94 -7.24
CA GLN A 87 -14.08 12.31 -8.60
C GLN A 87 -14.03 11.12 -9.56
N LYS A 88 -12.96 10.31 -9.51
CA LYS A 88 -12.86 9.09 -10.31
C LYS A 88 -14.00 8.10 -10.02
N LYS A 89 -14.38 7.93 -8.76
CA LYS A 89 -15.52 7.09 -8.37
C LYS A 89 -16.85 7.64 -8.91
N GLU A 90 -17.06 8.94 -8.89
CA GLU A 90 -18.25 9.59 -9.44
C GLU A 90 -18.33 9.42 -10.96
N THR A 91 -17.20 9.60 -11.66
CA THR A 91 -17.13 9.35 -13.14
C THR A 91 -17.44 7.90 -13.46
N ALA A 92 -16.81 6.94 -12.77
CA ALA A 92 -17.07 5.51 -12.99
C ALA A 92 -18.54 5.14 -12.72
N LYS A 93 -19.17 5.76 -11.72
CA LYS A 93 -20.59 5.58 -11.45
C LYS A 93 -21.46 6.12 -12.59
N GLN A 94 -21.17 7.31 -13.12
CA GLN A 94 -21.89 7.88 -14.26
C GLN A 94 -21.75 7.00 -15.51
N GLU A 95 -20.55 6.48 -15.77
CA GLU A 95 -20.31 5.53 -16.86
C GLU A 95 -21.10 4.23 -16.67
N TYR A 96 -21.17 3.72 -15.46
CA TYR A 96 -21.96 2.55 -15.09
C TYR A 96 -23.44 2.78 -15.35
N ASP A 97 -24.00 3.89 -14.88
CA ASP A 97 -25.42 4.22 -15.06
C ASP A 97 -25.77 4.37 -16.57
N ASN A 98 -24.90 5.03 -17.35
CA ASN A 98 -25.05 5.16 -18.79
C ASN A 98 -24.97 3.81 -19.53
N LEU A 99 -24.05 2.94 -19.11
CA LEU A 99 -23.90 1.61 -19.71
C LEU A 99 -25.07 0.69 -19.34
N LEU A 100 -25.59 0.81 -18.11
CA LEU A 100 -26.76 0.04 -17.65
C LEU A 100 -27.99 0.36 -18.49
N LEU A 101 -28.26 1.65 -18.78
CA LEU A 101 -29.35 2.05 -19.68
C LEU A 101 -29.22 1.48 -21.10
N LYS A 102 -28.00 1.30 -21.60
CA LYS A 102 -27.75 0.66 -22.92
C LYS A 102 -27.91 -0.86 -22.79
N TYR A 103 -27.47 -1.46 -21.72
CA TYR A 103 -27.60 -2.89 -21.47
C TYR A 103 -29.05 -3.35 -21.43
N ASP A 104 -29.93 -2.57 -20.81
CA ASP A 104 -31.35 -2.89 -20.72
C ASP A 104 -32.05 -2.88 -22.08
N LYS A 105 -31.57 -2.05 -23.02
CA LYS A 105 -32.09 -1.94 -24.39
C LYS A 105 -31.44 -2.89 -25.41
N GLU A 106 -30.34 -3.55 -25.00
CA GLU A 106 -29.61 -4.43 -25.93
C GLU A 106 -30.29 -5.81 -26.03
N HIS A 107 -30.48 -6.29 -27.25
CA HIS A 107 -31.09 -7.59 -27.53
C HIS A 107 -30.08 -8.63 -28.02
N ASN A 108 -28.88 -8.20 -28.44
CA ASN A 108 -27.85 -9.10 -28.93
C ASN A 108 -27.13 -9.77 -27.74
N SER A 109 -27.24 -11.08 -27.64
CA SER A 109 -26.70 -11.88 -26.52
C SER A 109 -25.18 -11.70 -26.32
N ARG A 110 -24.39 -11.63 -27.40
CA ARG A 110 -22.93 -11.44 -27.31
C ARG A 110 -22.58 -10.05 -26.78
N LYS A 111 -23.23 -9.00 -27.31
CA LYS A 111 -23.02 -7.63 -26.81
C LYS A 111 -23.46 -7.50 -25.36
N LYS A 112 -24.59 -8.09 -25.00
CA LYS A 112 -25.10 -8.08 -23.61
C LYS A 112 -24.13 -8.74 -22.66
N SER A 113 -23.50 -9.85 -23.05
CA SER A 113 -22.46 -10.51 -22.24
C SER A 113 -21.23 -9.63 -22.04
N SER A 114 -20.71 -8.97 -23.07
CA SER A 114 -19.56 -8.05 -22.93
C SER A 114 -19.90 -6.83 -22.08
N MET A 115 -21.12 -6.27 -22.23
CA MET A 115 -21.59 -5.15 -21.41
C MET A 115 -21.72 -5.54 -19.94
N LYS A 116 -22.15 -6.78 -19.62
CA LYS A 116 -22.21 -7.28 -18.25
C LYS A 116 -20.83 -7.27 -17.57
N VAL A 117 -19.81 -7.75 -18.26
CA VAL A 117 -18.42 -7.72 -17.76
C VAL A 117 -17.94 -6.29 -17.53
N ALA A 118 -18.26 -5.38 -18.47
CA ALA A 118 -17.91 -3.96 -18.31
C ALA A 118 -18.63 -3.31 -17.12
N LEU A 119 -19.92 -3.62 -16.92
CA LEU A 119 -20.71 -3.16 -15.76
C LEU A 119 -20.10 -3.66 -14.45
N GLU A 120 -19.71 -4.93 -14.36
CA GLU A 120 -19.06 -5.48 -13.18
C GLU A 120 -17.71 -4.79 -12.89
N ASN A 121 -16.91 -4.51 -13.93
CA ASN A 121 -15.65 -3.80 -13.79
C ASN A 121 -15.85 -2.33 -13.35
N LEU A 122 -16.84 -1.63 -13.89
CA LEU A 122 -17.18 -0.28 -13.45
C LEU A 122 -17.69 -0.27 -12.01
N LYS A 123 -18.56 -1.22 -11.64
CA LYS A 123 -19.10 -1.33 -10.28
C LYS A 123 -18.00 -1.43 -9.22
N ARG A 124 -16.93 -2.17 -9.50
CA ARG A 124 -15.77 -2.30 -8.60
C ARG A 124 -15.04 -0.97 -8.36
N GLN A 125 -15.08 -0.04 -9.30
CA GLN A 125 -14.35 1.22 -9.23
C GLN A 125 -14.99 2.26 -8.29
N PHE A 126 -16.31 2.17 -8.03
CA PHE A 126 -17.01 3.12 -7.15
C PHE A 126 -17.57 2.50 -5.87
N ILE A 127 -17.05 1.33 -5.47
CA ILE A 127 -17.36 0.72 -4.19
C ILE A 127 -16.99 1.68 -3.07
N LYS A 128 -17.86 1.74 -2.06
CA LYS A 128 -17.67 2.52 -0.85
C LYS A 128 -17.81 1.61 0.36
N VAL A 129 -16.76 1.50 1.13
CA VAL A 129 -16.79 0.89 2.47
C VAL A 129 -17.58 1.83 3.38
N THR A 130 -18.56 1.30 4.10
CA THR A 130 -19.41 2.04 5.03
C THR A 130 -18.95 1.81 6.47
N TYR A 131 -19.45 2.65 7.38
CA TYR A 131 -19.21 2.44 8.81
C TYR A 131 -19.79 1.11 9.31
N ASP A 132 -20.93 0.69 8.77
CA ASP A 132 -21.58 -0.58 9.13
C ASP A 132 -20.74 -1.78 8.65
N ASP A 133 -20.10 -1.68 7.48
CA ASP A 133 -19.17 -2.72 7.00
C ASP A 133 -17.99 -2.88 7.97
N ILE A 134 -17.39 -1.77 8.37
CA ILE A 134 -16.27 -1.75 9.33
C ILE A 134 -16.70 -2.36 10.67
N ASN A 135 -17.84 -1.94 11.22
CA ASN A 135 -18.36 -2.48 12.49
C ASN A 135 -18.66 -3.97 12.40
N THR A 136 -19.24 -4.42 11.29
CA THR A 136 -19.51 -5.84 11.06
C THR A 136 -18.21 -6.65 11.14
N ILE A 137 -17.14 -6.18 10.51
CA ILE A 137 -15.85 -6.87 10.55
C ILE A 137 -15.19 -6.79 11.93
N LYS A 138 -15.29 -5.65 12.64
CA LYS A 138 -14.84 -5.56 14.03
C LYS A 138 -15.57 -6.54 14.95
N HIS A 139 -16.89 -6.67 14.81
CA HIS A 139 -17.66 -7.66 15.56
C HIS A 139 -17.25 -9.10 15.23
N LEU A 140 -16.99 -9.40 13.95
CA LEU A 140 -16.45 -10.69 13.55
C LEU A 140 -15.11 -10.97 14.27
N MET A 141 -14.19 -10.02 14.24
CA MET A 141 -12.87 -10.15 14.90
C MET A 141 -13.01 -10.35 16.41
N GLN A 142 -13.88 -9.59 17.07
CA GLN A 142 -14.17 -9.73 18.50
C GLN A 142 -14.74 -11.13 18.82
N SER A 143 -15.70 -11.61 18.02
CA SER A 143 -16.32 -12.93 18.19
C SER A 143 -15.31 -14.07 18.05
N TYR A 144 -14.27 -13.86 17.27
CA TYR A 144 -13.18 -14.82 17.08
C TYR A 144 -11.96 -14.55 17.98
N GLY A 145 -12.01 -13.57 18.90
CA GLY A 145 -10.88 -13.22 19.76
C GLY A 145 -9.63 -12.78 18.99
N VAL A 146 -9.82 -12.10 17.87
CA VAL A 146 -8.72 -11.58 17.04
C VAL A 146 -8.45 -10.13 17.37
N SER A 147 -7.18 -9.79 17.51
CA SER A 147 -6.75 -8.43 17.84
C SER A 147 -6.93 -7.48 16.65
N TYR A 148 -7.46 -6.30 16.93
CA TYR A 148 -7.44 -5.19 15.98
C TYR A 148 -7.08 -3.87 16.69
N HIS A 149 -6.60 -2.92 15.91
CA HIS A 149 -6.25 -1.58 16.36
C HIS A 149 -6.81 -0.54 15.37
N GLU A 150 -7.21 0.62 15.89
CA GLU A 150 -7.60 1.78 15.09
C GLU A 150 -6.44 2.77 15.15
N ALA A 151 -5.76 2.97 14.03
CA ALA A 151 -4.69 3.95 13.94
C ALA A 151 -5.25 5.37 14.14
N THR A 152 -4.46 6.26 14.71
CA THR A 152 -4.82 7.69 14.82
C THR A 152 -4.78 8.39 13.46
N GLY A 153 -3.89 7.90 12.56
CA GLY A 153 -3.71 8.32 11.18
C GLY A 153 -3.95 7.15 10.21
N GLU A 154 -3.09 7.00 9.24
CA GLU A 154 -3.16 5.92 8.26
C GLU A 154 -2.66 4.59 8.84
N ALA A 155 -3.29 3.49 8.43
CA ALA A 155 -2.90 2.15 8.87
C ALA A 155 -1.50 1.77 8.40
N ASP A 156 -1.09 2.23 7.20
CA ASP A 156 0.19 1.90 6.58
C ASP A 156 1.38 2.29 7.45
N SER A 157 1.44 3.55 7.86
CA SER A 157 2.53 4.07 8.70
C SER A 157 2.58 3.37 10.06
N PHE A 158 1.42 3.06 10.64
CA PHE A 158 1.33 2.33 11.90
C PHE A 158 1.76 0.86 11.76
N CYS A 159 1.36 0.18 10.68
CA CYS A 159 1.82 -1.17 10.36
C CYS A 159 3.35 -1.22 10.19
N ALA A 160 3.93 -0.24 9.48
CA ALA A 160 5.37 -0.14 9.32
C ALA A 160 6.08 0.04 10.68
N ALA A 161 5.56 0.92 11.56
CA ALA A 161 6.10 1.12 12.91
C ALA A 161 6.08 -0.16 13.76
N ILE A 162 4.98 -0.94 13.73
CA ILE A 162 4.86 -2.22 14.46
C ILE A 162 5.86 -3.24 13.94
N VAL A 163 6.06 -3.34 12.63
CA VAL A 163 7.03 -4.27 12.03
C VAL A 163 8.46 -3.85 12.40
N ASN A 164 8.78 -2.57 12.27
CA ASN A 164 10.13 -2.06 12.53
C ASN A 164 10.50 -2.13 14.03
N SER A 165 9.51 -2.04 14.93
CA SER A 165 9.71 -2.27 16.37
C SER A 165 9.90 -3.74 16.77
N GLY A 166 9.76 -4.67 15.82
CA GLY A 166 9.84 -6.11 16.05
C GLY A 166 8.61 -6.77 16.69
N LYS A 167 7.52 -6.03 16.91
CA LYS A 167 6.26 -6.56 17.47
C LYS A 167 5.46 -7.39 16.45
N ALA A 168 5.62 -7.09 15.17
CA ALA A 168 5.16 -7.95 14.09
C ALA A 168 6.34 -8.38 13.21
N TYR A 169 6.22 -9.56 12.62
CA TYR A 169 7.23 -10.08 11.70
C TYR A 169 7.19 -9.39 10.35
N ALA A 170 6.00 -9.07 9.85
CA ALA A 170 5.77 -8.45 8.56
C ALA A 170 4.42 -7.72 8.53
N CYS A 171 4.24 -6.83 7.57
CA CYS A 171 2.95 -6.23 7.23
C CYS A 171 2.35 -6.91 5.99
N LEU A 172 1.08 -7.28 6.06
CA LEU A 172 0.28 -7.73 4.93
C LEU A 172 -0.48 -6.54 4.35
N SER A 173 0.03 -5.99 3.26
CA SER A 173 -0.56 -4.86 2.52
C SER A 173 -0.21 -4.95 1.04
N GLU A 174 -1.12 -4.52 0.16
CA GLU A 174 -0.87 -4.39 -1.28
C GLU A 174 -0.35 -2.99 -1.65
N ASP A 175 -0.19 -2.08 -0.68
CA ASP A 175 0.29 -0.73 -0.95
C ASP A 175 1.82 -0.69 -1.09
N MET A 176 2.30 0.01 -2.11
CA MET A 176 3.73 0.20 -2.35
C MET A 176 4.33 1.28 -1.46
N ASP A 177 3.50 2.13 -0.83
CA ASP A 177 3.96 3.14 0.12
C ASP A 177 4.55 2.52 1.39
N MET A 178 4.23 1.25 1.68
CA MET A 178 4.87 0.47 2.76
C MET A 178 6.40 0.48 2.69
N PHE A 179 6.96 0.49 1.47
CA PHE A 179 8.41 0.55 1.28
C PHE A 179 8.99 1.94 1.56
N VAL A 180 8.20 2.99 1.28
CA VAL A 180 8.59 4.38 1.58
C VAL A 180 8.50 4.66 3.09
N TYR A 181 7.56 4.02 3.80
CA TYR A 181 7.53 4.00 5.26
C TYR A 181 8.65 3.15 5.89
N GLY A 182 9.51 2.52 5.08
CA GLY A 182 10.62 1.71 5.56
C GLY A 182 10.22 0.41 6.23
N CYS A 183 9.04 -0.13 5.92
CA CYS A 183 8.61 -1.40 6.46
C CYS A 183 9.60 -2.52 6.07
N ASN A 184 10.24 -3.15 7.05
CA ASN A 184 11.31 -4.12 6.83
C ASN A 184 10.85 -5.36 6.05
N LYS A 185 9.60 -5.81 6.25
CA LYS A 185 9.02 -6.96 5.55
C LYS A 185 7.58 -6.70 5.17
N VAL A 186 7.28 -6.82 3.87
CA VAL A 186 5.94 -6.66 3.34
C VAL A 186 5.48 -7.97 2.70
N LEU A 187 4.27 -8.39 3.02
CA LEU A 187 3.61 -9.56 2.43
C LEU A 187 2.54 -9.06 1.45
N ARG A 188 2.57 -9.62 0.23
CA ARG A 188 1.66 -9.21 -0.84
C ARG A 188 1.10 -10.43 -1.55
N TYR A 189 0.05 -10.23 -2.33
CA TYR A 189 -0.55 -11.29 -3.16
C TYR A 189 -0.96 -12.53 -2.37
N LEU A 190 -1.57 -12.32 -1.19
CA LEU A 190 -2.08 -13.41 -0.39
C LEU A 190 -3.10 -14.25 -1.18
N SER A 191 -2.81 -15.53 -1.33
CA SER A 191 -3.70 -16.55 -1.89
C SER A 191 -4.22 -17.46 -0.79
N LEU A 192 -5.49 -17.24 -0.39
CA LEU A 192 -6.15 -18.11 0.59
C LEU A 192 -6.35 -19.53 0.06
N MET A 193 -6.54 -19.69 -1.25
CA MET A 193 -6.70 -21.00 -1.88
C MET A 193 -5.41 -21.81 -1.85
N ASN A 194 -4.31 -21.21 -2.31
CA ASN A 194 -3.01 -21.87 -2.42
C ASN A 194 -2.24 -21.85 -1.09
N SER A 195 -2.72 -21.08 -0.10
CA SER A 195 -2.02 -20.85 1.16
C SER A 195 -0.58 -20.34 0.96
N THR A 196 -0.42 -19.40 0.02
CA THR A 196 0.85 -18.75 -0.31
C THR A 196 0.74 -17.23 -0.23
N VAL A 197 1.88 -16.57 -0.10
CA VAL A 197 2.02 -15.13 -0.09
C VAL A 197 3.38 -14.76 -0.67
N VAL A 198 3.51 -13.59 -1.30
CA VAL A 198 4.81 -13.09 -1.76
C VAL A 198 5.40 -12.20 -0.67
N GLN A 199 6.54 -12.60 -0.15
CA GLN A 199 7.32 -11.82 0.82
C GLN A 199 8.31 -10.93 0.10
N TYR A 200 8.31 -9.66 0.48
CA TYR A 200 9.30 -8.66 0.12
C TYR A 200 10.14 -8.35 1.36
N ASP A 201 11.43 -8.57 1.28
CA ASP A 201 12.39 -8.22 2.33
C ASP A 201 13.10 -6.93 1.93
N THR A 202 12.74 -5.82 2.55
CA THR A 202 13.22 -4.48 2.17
C THR A 202 14.73 -4.35 2.32
N VAL A 203 15.33 -4.99 3.33
CA VAL A 203 16.77 -4.94 3.52
C VAL A 203 17.51 -5.61 2.36
N ILE A 204 17.05 -6.79 1.95
CA ILE A 204 17.65 -7.51 0.81
C ILE A 204 17.38 -6.78 -0.51
N ILE A 205 16.20 -6.17 -0.65
CA ILE A 205 15.85 -5.34 -1.83
C ILE A 205 16.83 -4.17 -1.96
N LEU A 206 17.09 -3.44 -0.89
CA LEU A 206 18.01 -2.31 -0.89
C LEU A 206 19.45 -2.74 -1.22
N ASP A 207 19.90 -3.89 -0.70
CA ASP A 207 21.20 -4.47 -1.02
C ASP A 207 21.30 -4.86 -2.52
N ASP A 208 20.27 -5.53 -3.06
CA ASP A 208 20.20 -5.87 -4.49
C ASP A 208 20.24 -4.61 -5.39
N LEU A 209 19.61 -3.51 -4.95
CA LEU A 209 19.58 -2.23 -5.65
C LEU A 209 20.84 -1.39 -5.42
N LYS A 210 21.68 -1.73 -4.44
CA LYS A 210 22.85 -0.95 -4.00
C LYS A 210 22.47 0.48 -3.58
N MET A 211 21.38 0.60 -2.86
CA MET A 211 20.84 1.86 -2.37
C MET A 211 20.72 1.83 -0.85
N THR A 212 20.96 2.97 -0.23
CA THR A 212 20.53 3.21 1.16
C THR A 212 19.01 3.36 1.21
N TYR A 213 18.42 3.23 2.39
CA TYR A 213 16.98 3.46 2.54
C TYR A 213 16.59 4.91 2.19
N GLU A 214 17.39 5.91 2.60
CA GLU A 214 17.11 7.31 2.31
C GLU A 214 17.16 7.59 0.80
N GLU A 215 18.15 7.08 0.09
CA GLU A 215 18.24 7.19 -1.38
C GLU A 215 17.01 6.58 -2.07
N PHE A 216 16.62 5.39 -1.64
CA PHE A 216 15.43 4.71 -2.17
C PHE A 216 14.15 5.50 -1.88
N LYS A 217 13.99 6.02 -0.67
CA LYS A 217 12.86 6.85 -0.25
C LYS A 217 12.78 8.12 -1.09
N HIS A 218 13.91 8.82 -1.30
CA HIS A 218 13.97 10.00 -2.15
C HIS A 218 13.53 9.71 -3.59
N VAL A 219 14.02 8.61 -4.19
CA VAL A 219 13.60 8.17 -5.53
C VAL A 219 12.11 7.91 -5.58
N CYS A 220 11.55 7.23 -4.58
CA CYS A 220 10.13 6.94 -4.51
C CYS A 220 9.28 8.22 -4.41
N ILE A 221 9.65 9.16 -3.54
CA ILE A 221 8.93 10.42 -3.34
C ILE A 221 8.98 11.28 -4.62
N ILE A 222 10.14 11.40 -5.25
CA ILE A 222 10.30 12.14 -6.52
C ILE A 222 9.48 11.49 -7.64
N THR A 223 9.45 10.17 -7.73
CA THR A 223 8.65 9.47 -8.76
C THR A 223 7.16 9.79 -8.65
N GLY A 224 6.67 10.07 -7.46
CA GLY A 224 5.29 10.43 -7.16
C GLY A 224 4.69 9.53 -6.09
N SER A 225 4.18 10.15 -5.06
CA SER A 225 3.45 9.53 -3.96
C SER A 225 2.04 10.11 -3.90
N ASP A 226 1.22 9.59 -3.01
CA ASP A 226 -0.11 10.15 -2.71
C ASP A 226 -0.04 11.63 -2.28
N TYR A 227 1.14 12.11 -1.89
CA TYR A 227 1.41 13.48 -1.41
C TYR A 227 2.11 14.38 -2.46
N ALA A 228 2.68 13.82 -3.54
CA ALA A 228 3.47 14.55 -4.54
C ALA A 228 3.05 14.18 -5.97
N ASN A 229 1.86 14.61 -6.38
CA ASN A 229 1.27 14.21 -7.68
C ASN A 229 1.63 15.11 -8.88
N LYS A 230 2.74 15.89 -8.83
CA LYS A 230 3.02 16.88 -9.89
C LYS A 230 4.09 16.45 -10.89
N TYR A 231 4.86 15.42 -10.60
CA TYR A 231 5.87 14.92 -11.54
C TYR A 231 5.23 14.04 -12.64
N LYS A 232 5.55 14.33 -13.89
CA LYS A 232 5.06 13.59 -15.06
C LYS A 232 6.05 12.53 -15.57
N GLY A 233 7.12 12.28 -14.83
CA GLY A 233 8.12 11.29 -15.15
C GLY A 233 7.69 9.87 -14.78
N SER A 234 8.53 8.90 -15.13
CA SER A 234 8.42 7.51 -14.73
C SER A 234 9.47 7.17 -13.69
N LEU A 235 9.29 6.08 -12.95
CA LEU A 235 10.33 5.57 -12.04
C LEU A 235 11.67 5.36 -12.79
N GLN A 236 11.61 4.91 -14.04
CA GLN A 236 12.81 4.73 -14.85
C GLN A 236 13.53 6.07 -15.11
N SER A 237 12.80 7.16 -15.43
CA SER A 237 13.42 8.47 -15.60
C SER A 237 13.95 9.02 -14.28
N THR A 238 13.27 8.78 -13.15
CA THR A 238 13.80 9.17 -11.83
C THR A 238 15.08 8.40 -11.49
N MET A 239 15.15 7.11 -11.81
CA MET A 239 16.37 6.32 -11.63
C MET A 239 17.53 6.80 -12.50
N GLN A 240 17.26 7.28 -13.72
CA GLN A 240 18.30 7.90 -14.56
C GLN A 240 18.85 9.19 -13.91
N LEU A 241 17.94 10.05 -13.42
CA LEU A 241 18.35 11.27 -12.69
C LEU A 241 19.16 10.90 -11.43
N PHE A 242 18.75 9.88 -10.70
CA PHE A 242 19.48 9.42 -9.52
C PHE A 242 20.88 8.91 -9.85
N ASN A 243 21.05 8.18 -10.95
CA ASN A 243 22.39 7.75 -11.40
C ASN A 243 23.29 8.93 -11.77
N THR A 244 22.75 9.94 -12.49
CA THR A 244 23.48 11.16 -12.79
C THR A 244 23.89 11.91 -11.51
N TYR A 245 22.97 12.04 -10.55
CA TYR A 245 23.28 12.60 -9.23
C TYR A 245 24.44 11.87 -8.52
N LYS A 246 24.46 10.54 -8.58
CA LYS A 246 25.56 9.74 -7.99
C LYS A 246 26.88 9.96 -8.70
N GLU A 247 26.87 10.11 -10.03
CA GLU A 247 28.06 10.40 -10.84
C GLU A 247 28.59 11.80 -10.52
N ASP A 248 27.74 12.83 -10.50
CA ASP A 248 28.10 14.20 -10.17
C ASP A 248 28.72 14.30 -8.76
N ASN A 249 28.09 13.67 -7.77
CA ASN A 249 28.61 13.66 -6.38
C ASN A 249 29.95 12.94 -6.26
N ALA A 250 30.16 11.87 -7.01
CA ALA A 250 31.45 11.18 -7.03
C ALA A 250 32.56 12.03 -7.65
N GLU A 251 32.24 12.86 -8.64
CA GLU A 251 33.19 13.71 -9.33
C GLU A 251 33.53 15.03 -8.56
N PHE A 252 32.52 15.63 -7.94
CA PHE A 252 32.68 16.95 -7.29
C PHE A 252 32.84 16.89 -5.76
N GLY A 253 32.69 15.68 -5.14
CA GLY A 253 32.94 15.49 -3.70
C GLY A 253 31.99 16.25 -2.77
N SER A 254 30.80 16.62 -3.26
CA SER A 254 29.79 17.31 -2.47
C SER A 254 28.91 16.32 -1.72
N GLU A 255 29.37 15.80 -0.56
CA GLU A 255 28.58 14.92 0.31
C GLU A 255 27.39 15.63 1.00
N SER A 256 27.19 16.93 0.77
CA SER A 256 26.20 17.73 1.51
C SER A 256 24.88 17.98 0.77
N GLU A 257 24.82 17.73 -0.54
CA GLU A 257 23.61 17.98 -1.32
C GLU A 257 22.71 16.73 -1.36
N THR A 258 21.44 16.88 -0.94
CA THR A 258 20.47 15.77 -1.04
C THR A 258 20.04 15.57 -2.49
N PHE A 259 19.52 14.39 -2.81
CA PHE A 259 18.96 14.16 -4.16
C PHE A 259 17.77 15.11 -4.46
N TYR A 260 17.05 15.56 -3.46
CA TYR A 260 16.00 16.58 -3.61
C TYR A 260 16.57 17.91 -4.08
N ASP A 261 17.61 18.42 -3.40
CA ASP A 261 18.28 19.69 -3.74
C ASP A 261 18.88 19.64 -5.14
N TRP A 262 19.55 18.53 -5.45
CA TRP A 262 20.16 18.33 -6.78
C TRP A 262 19.10 18.33 -7.89
N VAL A 263 17.98 17.63 -7.72
CA VAL A 263 16.90 17.59 -8.71
C VAL A 263 16.28 18.97 -8.90
N MET A 264 16.06 19.73 -7.83
CA MET A 264 15.52 21.09 -7.90
C MET A 264 16.45 22.05 -8.60
N SER A 265 17.78 21.93 -8.40
CA SER A 265 18.79 22.78 -9.01
C SER A 265 19.10 22.42 -10.47
N ASN A 266 19.09 21.13 -10.81
CA ASN A 266 19.58 20.63 -12.09
C ASN A 266 18.48 20.24 -13.08
N THR A 267 17.20 20.27 -12.67
CA THR A 267 16.09 19.92 -13.55
C THR A 267 14.99 21.00 -13.52
N LYS A 268 14.16 21.02 -14.59
CA LYS A 268 12.95 21.87 -14.67
C LYS A 268 11.66 21.04 -14.55
N TYR A 269 11.76 19.83 -13.98
CA TYR A 269 10.63 18.93 -13.91
C TYR A 269 9.65 19.26 -12.79
N PHE A 270 10.10 20.03 -11.80
CA PHE A 270 9.33 20.34 -10.59
C PHE A 270 9.07 21.84 -10.50
N ASP A 271 7.90 22.15 -9.92
CA ASP A 271 7.53 23.49 -9.54
C ASP A 271 8.23 23.84 -8.21
N GLU A 272 8.80 25.03 -8.09
CA GLU A 272 9.48 25.53 -6.88
C GLU A 272 8.56 25.54 -5.64
N THR A 273 7.26 25.35 -5.83
CA THR A 273 6.28 25.25 -4.72
C THR A 273 6.28 23.88 -4.04
N ILE A 274 7.00 22.87 -4.54
CA ILE A 274 7.07 21.56 -3.94
C ILE A 274 8.15 21.55 -2.87
N ASN A 275 7.76 21.27 -1.64
CA ASN A 275 8.69 21.04 -0.54
C ASN A 275 8.83 19.53 -0.30
N PHE A 276 9.90 18.93 -0.81
CA PHE A 276 10.17 17.49 -0.66
C PHE A 276 10.46 17.12 0.80
N ASP A 277 11.07 18.01 1.59
CA ASP A 277 11.34 17.75 3.01
C ASP A 277 10.05 17.58 3.83
N ASP A 278 9.03 18.38 3.50
CA ASP A 278 7.74 18.25 4.19
C ASP A 278 7.02 16.95 3.79
N ILE A 279 7.15 16.55 2.52
CA ILE A 279 6.63 15.25 2.06
C ILE A 279 7.40 14.11 2.71
N ASP A 280 8.72 14.20 2.81
CA ASP A 280 9.59 13.21 3.45
C ASP A 280 9.20 12.97 4.90
N LYS A 281 8.90 14.05 5.65
CA LYS A 281 8.44 13.97 7.05
C LYS A 281 7.14 13.17 7.21
N LEU A 282 6.25 13.16 6.20
CA LEU A 282 5.01 12.40 6.25
C LEU A 282 5.26 10.88 6.22
N PHE A 283 6.36 10.46 5.63
CA PHE A 283 6.77 9.06 5.61
C PHE A 283 7.63 8.64 6.81
N ASN A 284 7.88 9.54 7.75
CA ASN A 284 8.69 9.22 8.91
C ASN A 284 7.85 8.53 10.00
N VAL A 285 7.98 7.21 10.09
CA VAL A 285 7.28 6.36 11.10
C VAL A 285 7.78 6.56 12.53
N GLY A 286 8.91 7.24 12.73
CA GLY A 286 9.45 7.56 14.08
C GLY A 286 8.58 8.52 14.88
N ASN A 287 7.57 9.13 14.28
CA ASN A 287 6.58 10.01 14.94
C ASN A 287 5.47 9.23 15.66
N TYR A 288 5.38 7.91 15.51
CA TYR A 288 4.47 7.12 16.33
C TYR A 288 5.01 7.04 17.75
N ASP A 289 4.18 7.47 18.70
CA ASP A 289 4.49 7.32 20.13
C ASP A 289 4.81 5.85 20.41
N GLN A 290 6.07 5.57 20.74
CA GLN A 290 6.55 4.23 21.08
C GLN A 290 5.67 3.61 22.17
N ASN A 291 5.10 4.45 23.07
CA ASN A 291 4.17 4.01 24.09
C ASN A 291 2.88 3.42 23.50
N ILE A 292 2.36 3.95 22.37
CA ILE A 292 1.18 3.38 21.70
C ILE A 292 1.53 2.01 21.13
N VAL A 293 2.65 1.92 20.41
CA VAL A 293 3.15 0.64 19.88
C VAL A 293 3.39 -0.35 21.04
N ASP A 294 3.87 0.13 22.19
CA ASP A 294 4.17 -0.70 23.36
C ASP A 294 2.92 -1.18 24.12
N THR A 295 1.82 -0.45 24.05
CA THR A 295 0.57 -0.83 24.73
C THR A 295 -0.31 -1.79 23.94
N ILE A 296 0.01 -2.07 22.67
CA ILE A 296 -0.80 -2.98 21.86
C ILE A 296 -0.78 -4.38 22.46
N LYS A 297 -1.95 -4.84 22.89
CA LYS A 297 -2.15 -6.22 23.32
C LYS A 297 -2.44 -7.11 22.14
N ILE A 298 -1.48 -7.93 21.75
CA ILE A 298 -1.66 -8.97 20.75
C ILE A 298 -2.11 -10.22 21.48
N PHE A 299 -3.37 -10.62 21.27
CA PHE A 299 -3.88 -11.86 21.82
C PHE A 299 -3.47 -13.01 20.90
N ASN A 300 -2.65 -13.92 21.44
CA ASN A 300 -2.38 -15.19 20.81
C ASN A 300 -3.66 -16.03 20.90
N SER A 301 -4.31 -16.21 19.76
CA SER A 301 -5.56 -17.00 19.63
C SER A 301 -5.27 -18.48 19.46
#